data_ffc23db71a9229200994d3de7503b430
#
_entry.id   ffc23db71a9229200994d3de7503b430
#
_cell.length_a   1.000
_cell.length_b   1.000
_cell.length_c   1.000
_cell.angle_alpha   90.00
_cell.angle_beta   90.00
_cell.angle_gamma   90.00
#
_symmetry.space_group_name_H-M   'P 1'
#
loop_
_entity.id
_entity.type
_entity.pdbx_description
1 polymer ?
#
loop_
_entity_poly.entity_id
_entity_poly.type
_entity_poly.pdbx_seq_one_letter_code
_entity_poly.pdbx_strand_id
1 'polypeptide(L)'
;MSPRLSELVKRDLAVDPEITGVTADSRKVRPGFLFAALPGSKVDGTEFAVKAVDQGAAAVIAARDLGLPAQTIATPDPRRAYALAGAAFFGAQPQTVVAVTGTNGKTSVANFCRQIFARAGLKAGSMGTLGVRLSGPGGLDEQVTPPGLTTPDAADVADLMAKAAARGVSHFAMEASSHGVDQRRLDGVRLAAAGFLNLTQDHLDYHGTMGAYRAAKLRLFETLLPRGATAVLNADSDAYGVFAAAAVGAGQTVFSVGEAGQGIRLVERRLLPEGQQLKLEFDGRAYDLVLPLAGGFQASNALVAAGLCLATGLSVEDAFAGLETLEGAPGRLQRVGTGPQGGEAYVDYAHTPDGLETVLKALRPHVRGQLIVVFGAGGDRDRGKRPLMGAIAVEFADVAIVTDDNPRSENPAVIRAEVLAGARGAREIGDRREAIRAAAAMLDEGDILVVAGKGHEQGQLVAGVTHPFDDVAETAQALGLADG
;
A
#
# COMPACT_ATOMS: atom_id res chain seq x y z
N MET A 1 -21.46 -4.26 -27.14
CA MET A 1 -22.76 -4.78 -26.63
C MET A 1 -22.60 -4.91 -25.13
N SER A 2 -23.62 -4.51 -24.39
CA SER A 2 -23.63 -4.73 -22.94
C SER A 2 -23.79 -6.22 -22.65
N PRO A 3 -23.05 -6.82 -21.71
CA PRO A 3 -23.19 -8.24 -21.37
C PRO A 3 -24.52 -8.51 -20.69
N ARG A 4 -25.01 -9.77 -20.82
CA ARG A 4 -26.16 -10.23 -20.06
C ARG A 4 -25.80 -10.59 -18.63
N LEU A 5 -26.78 -10.52 -17.73
CA LEU A 5 -26.57 -10.84 -16.32
C LEU A 5 -26.06 -12.29 -16.14
N SER A 6 -26.60 -13.25 -16.89
CA SER A 6 -26.17 -14.66 -16.87
C SER A 6 -24.68 -14.83 -17.18
N GLU A 7 -24.14 -14.04 -18.09
CA GLU A 7 -22.71 -14.05 -18.46
C GLU A 7 -21.83 -13.55 -17.29
N LEU A 8 -22.30 -12.53 -16.54
CA LEU A 8 -21.57 -11.95 -15.42
C LEU A 8 -21.57 -12.87 -14.19
N VAL A 9 -22.69 -13.54 -13.91
CA VAL A 9 -22.84 -14.40 -12.73
C VAL A 9 -22.58 -15.88 -13.04
N LYS A 10 -22.33 -16.22 -14.31
CA LYS A 10 -22.04 -17.58 -14.82
C LYS A 10 -23.09 -18.61 -14.39
N ARG A 11 -24.35 -18.26 -14.60
CA ARG A 11 -25.47 -19.15 -14.28
C ARG A 11 -26.70 -18.79 -15.12
N ASP A 12 -27.50 -19.81 -15.48
CA ASP A 12 -28.74 -19.60 -16.19
C ASP A 12 -29.78 -18.88 -15.31
N LEU A 13 -30.51 -17.94 -15.90
CA LEU A 13 -31.49 -17.10 -15.23
C LEU A 13 -32.81 -17.09 -15.99
N ALA A 14 -33.94 -17.10 -15.28
CA ALA A 14 -35.24 -16.97 -15.88
C ALA A 14 -35.49 -15.56 -16.45
N VAL A 15 -34.95 -14.54 -15.80
CA VAL A 15 -34.91 -13.15 -16.28
C VAL A 15 -33.46 -12.74 -16.43
N ASP A 16 -33.03 -12.40 -17.64
CA ASP A 16 -31.66 -12.18 -18.01
C ASP A 16 -31.47 -10.81 -18.69
N PRO A 17 -31.48 -9.71 -17.92
CA PRO A 17 -31.36 -8.36 -18.45
C PRO A 17 -29.96 -8.08 -18.97
N GLU A 18 -29.85 -7.13 -19.89
CA GLU A 18 -28.58 -6.49 -20.22
C GLU A 18 -28.11 -5.62 -19.08
N ILE A 19 -26.79 -5.68 -18.77
CA ILE A 19 -26.16 -4.92 -17.70
C ILE A 19 -25.27 -3.83 -18.30
N THR A 20 -25.56 -2.57 -17.93
CA THR A 20 -24.84 -1.37 -18.44
C THR A 20 -23.79 -0.83 -17.46
N GLY A 21 -23.72 -1.35 -16.24
CA GLY A 21 -22.76 -0.97 -15.23
C GLY A 21 -22.90 -1.81 -13.97
N VAL A 22 -21.88 -1.79 -13.12
CA VAL A 22 -21.81 -2.58 -11.88
C VAL A 22 -21.36 -1.66 -10.73
N THR A 23 -22.09 -1.62 -9.62
CA THR A 23 -21.74 -0.78 -8.47
C THR A 23 -22.30 -1.33 -7.15
N ALA A 24 -21.61 -1.05 -6.04
CA ALA A 24 -22.12 -1.22 -4.67
C ALA A 24 -22.55 0.13 -4.04
N ASP A 25 -22.37 1.25 -4.73
CA ASP A 25 -22.80 2.57 -4.26
C ASP A 25 -24.15 2.94 -4.87
N SER A 26 -25.21 2.95 -4.04
CA SER A 26 -26.57 3.28 -4.48
C SER A 26 -26.70 4.68 -5.11
N ARG A 27 -25.80 5.60 -4.83
CA ARG A 27 -25.77 6.96 -5.41
C ARG A 27 -25.28 6.97 -6.86
N LYS A 28 -24.55 5.93 -7.27
CA LYS A 28 -23.97 5.75 -8.62
C LYS A 28 -24.87 4.92 -9.53
N VAL A 29 -25.98 4.36 -9.03
CA VAL A 29 -26.90 3.53 -9.82
C VAL A 29 -27.52 4.34 -10.95
N ARG A 30 -27.58 3.72 -12.13
CA ARG A 30 -28.24 4.22 -13.33
C ARG A 30 -29.07 3.09 -13.96
N PRO A 31 -30.03 3.40 -14.88
CA PRO A 31 -30.79 2.37 -15.57
C PRO A 31 -29.92 1.29 -16.22
N GLY A 32 -30.27 0.04 -15.97
CA GLY A 32 -29.53 -1.13 -16.44
C GLY A 32 -28.37 -1.60 -15.56
N PHE A 33 -28.10 -0.95 -14.41
CA PHE A 33 -26.99 -1.35 -13.52
C PHE A 33 -27.29 -2.63 -12.75
N LEU A 34 -26.22 -3.38 -12.48
CA LEU A 34 -26.18 -4.42 -11.46
C LEU A 34 -25.73 -3.76 -10.14
N PHE A 35 -26.63 -3.73 -9.16
CA PHE A 35 -26.36 -3.19 -7.83
C PHE A 35 -25.97 -4.31 -6.86
N ALA A 36 -24.89 -4.14 -6.07
CA ALA A 36 -24.52 -5.07 -5.03
C ALA A 36 -24.92 -4.54 -3.64
N ALA A 37 -25.92 -5.16 -3.04
CA ALA A 37 -26.40 -4.88 -1.69
C ALA A 37 -25.51 -5.63 -0.67
N LEU A 38 -24.35 -5.03 -0.36
CA LEU A 38 -23.31 -5.67 0.46
C LEU A 38 -23.55 -5.42 1.95
N PRO A 39 -23.33 -6.41 2.83
CA PRO A 39 -23.38 -6.19 4.28
C PRO A 39 -22.28 -5.19 4.69
N GLY A 40 -22.62 -4.12 5.35
CA GLY A 40 -21.70 -3.09 5.86
C GLY A 40 -21.49 -3.23 7.37
N SER A 41 -20.43 -2.57 7.88
CA SER A 41 -20.16 -2.52 9.32
C SER A 41 -21.08 -1.55 10.08
N LYS A 42 -21.62 -0.52 9.42
CA LYS A 42 -22.50 0.51 10.01
C LYS A 42 -23.92 0.45 9.47
N VAL A 43 -24.08 0.11 8.19
CA VAL A 43 -25.38 0.06 7.50
C VAL A 43 -25.39 -1.16 6.60
N ASP A 44 -26.48 -1.93 6.58
CA ASP A 44 -26.66 -3.03 5.66
C ASP A 44 -27.04 -2.48 4.27
N GLY A 45 -26.29 -2.85 3.24
CA GLY A 45 -26.55 -2.44 1.86
C GLY A 45 -27.92 -2.85 1.32
N THR A 46 -28.58 -3.85 1.94
CA THR A 46 -29.95 -4.26 1.59
C THR A 46 -30.97 -3.14 1.81
N GLU A 47 -30.73 -2.21 2.75
CA GLU A 47 -31.56 -1.03 2.99
C GLU A 47 -31.63 -0.10 1.75
N PHE A 48 -30.61 -0.13 0.90
CA PHE A 48 -30.53 0.69 -0.31
C PHE A 48 -31.04 -0.03 -1.58
N ALA A 49 -31.39 -1.32 -1.48
CA ALA A 49 -31.75 -2.14 -2.64
C ALA A 49 -33.03 -1.65 -3.32
N VAL A 50 -34.07 -1.27 -2.54
CA VAL A 50 -35.30 -0.69 -3.08
C VAL A 50 -35.00 0.59 -3.86
N LYS A 51 -34.25 1.51 -3.24
CA LYS A 51 -33.86 2.77 -3.89
C LYS A 51 -33.05 2.52 -5.18
N ALA A 52 -32.16 1.54 -5.18
CA ALA A 52 -31.38 1.18 -6.37
C ALA A 52 -32.29 0.69 -7.51
N VAL A 53 -33.30 -0.13 -7.20
CA VAL A 53 -34.30 -0.59 -8.18
C VAL A 53 -35.15 0.57 -8.69
N ASP A 54 -35.60 1.48 -7.82
CA ASP A 54 -36.34 2.70 -8.22
C ASP A 54 -35.51 3.60 -9.14
N GLN A 55 -34.16 3.60 -8.99
CA GLN A 55 -33.23 4.30 -9.88
C GLN A 55 -32.93 3.54 -11.18
N GLY A 56 -33.52 2.37 -11.38
CA GLY A 56 -33.43 1.58 -12.60
C GLY A 56 -32.36 0.48 -12.58
N ALA A 57 -31.91 0.02 -11.41
CA ALA A 57 -31.09 -1.18 -11.35
C ALA A 57 -31.83 -2.37 -11.97
N ALA A 58 -31.21 -3.03 -12.96
CA ALA A 58 -31.78 -4.16 -13.65
C ALA A 58 -31.70 -5.46 -12.83
N ALA A 59 -30.72 -5.54 -11.94
CA ALA A 59 -30.55 -6.69 -11.06
C ALA A 59 -29.83 -6.27 -9.74
N VAL A 60 -29.99 -7.12 -8.70
CA VAL A 60 -29.38 -6.92 -7.39
C VAL A 60 -28.64 -8.19 -6.96
N ILE A 61 -27.37 -8.07 -6.51
CA ILE A 61 -26.67 -9.13 -5.77
C ILE A 61 -26.90 -8.91 -4.27
N ALA A 62 -27.35 -9.95 -3.55
CA ALA A 62 -27.58 -9.86 -2.11
C ALA A 62 -27.32 -11.21 -1.41
N ALA A 63 -27.21 -11.18 -0.06
CA ALA A 63 -27.05 -12.40 0.74
C ALA A 63 -28.27 -13.33 0.71
N ARG A 64 -29.45 -12.79 0.38
CA ARG A 64 -30.73 -13.51 0.29
C ARG A 64 -31.61 -12.87 -0.78
N ASP A 65 -32.66 -13.56 -1.18
CA ASP A 65 -33.70 -12.96 -1.99
C ASP A 65 -34.41 -11.82 -1.23
N LEU A 66 -34.58 -10.70 -1.88
CA LEU A 66 -35.14 -9.47 -1.29
C LEU A 66 -36.61 -9.23 -1.72
N GLY A 67 -37.17 -10.10 -2.57
CA GLY A 67 -38.53 -9.95 -3.08
C GLY A 67 -38.74 -8.67 -3.92
N LEU A 68 -37.71 -8.20 -4.60
CA LEU A 68 -37.73 -6.97 -5.41
C LEU A 68 -38.29 -7.24 -6.82
N PRO A 69 -38.83 -6.21 -7.51
CA PRO A 69 -39.23 -6.34 -8.92
C PRO A 69 -38.06 -6.66 -9.85
N ALA A 70 -36.83 -6.25 -9.51
CA ALA A 70 -35.61 -6.58 -10.23
C ALA A 70 -35.10 -7.98 -9.88
N GLN A 71 -34.39 -8.62 -10.84
CA GLN A 71 -33.80 -9.95 -10.62
C GLN A 71 -32.81 -9.92 -9.45
N THR A 72 -33.06 -10.70 -8.40
CA THR A 72 -32.13 -10.85 -7.28
C THR A 72 -31.21 -12.07 -7.48
N ILE A 73 -29.90 -11.86 -7.36
CA ILE A 73 -28.88 -12.90 -7.32
C ILE A 73 -28.53 -13.16 -5.84
N ALA A 74 -29.25 -14.08 -5.24
CA ALA A 74 -29.00 -14.51 -3.86
C ALA A 74 -27.76 -15.42 -3.79
N THR A 75 -26.83 -15.11 -2.88
CA THR A 75 -25.60 -15.86 -2.69
C THR A 75 -25.06 -15.70 -1.26
N PRO A 76 -24.45 -16.75 -0.66
CA PRO A 76 -23.87 -16.64 0.69
C PRO A 76 -22.67 -15.69 0.78
N ASP A 77 -21.97 -15.38 -0.34
CA ASP A 77 -20.87 -14.41 -0.39
C ASP A 77 -21.13 -13.35 -1.50
N PRO A 78 -22.00 -12.35 -1.20
CA PRO A 78 -22.35 -11.30 -2.17
C PRO A 78 -21.16 -10.41 -2.54
N ARG A 79 -20.15 -10.27 -1.64
CA ARG A 79 -18.92 -9.51 -1.95
C ARG A 79 -18.12 -10.20 -3.04
N ARG A 80 -17.94 -11.52 -2.92
CA ARG A 80 -17.24 -12.31 -3.93
C ARG A 80 -18.00 -12.31 -5.26
N ALA A 81 -19.32 -12.49 -5.23
CA ALA A 81 -20.15 -12.46 -6.43
C ALA A 81 -20.04 -11.10 -7.15
N TYR A 82 -20.06 -10.02 -6.40
CA TYR A 82 -19.88 -8.66 -6.93
C TYR A 82 -18.50 -8.47 -7.57
N ALA A 83 -17.41 -8.92 -6.92
CA ALA A 83 -16.06 -8.82 -7.47
C ALA A 83 -15.92 -9.61 -8.79
N LEU A 84 -16.47 -10.82 -8.84
CA LEU A 84 -16.45 -11.65 -10.05
C LEU A 84 -17.32 -11.05 -11.17
N ALA A 85 -18.50 -10.52 -10.84
CA ALA A 85 -19.36 -9.84 -11.81
C ALA A 85 -18.70 -8.56 -12.36
N GLY A 86 -18.05 -7.77 -11.51
CA GLY A 86 -17.26 -6.60 -11.94
C GLY A 86 -16.12 -6.99 -12.89
N ALA A 87 -15.35 -8.02 -12.52
CA ALA A 87 -14.27 -8.53 -13.37
C ALA A 87 -14.79 -9.06 -14.73
N ALA A 88 -15.94 -9.73 -14.74
CA ALA A 88 -16.58 -10.21 -15.99
C ALA A 88 -17.11 -9.05 -16.83
N PHE A 89 -17.68 -8.01 -16.20
CA PHE A 89 -18.23 -6.83 -16.89
C PHE A 89 -17.14 -6.04 -17.61
N PHE A 90 -16.03 -5.72 -16.93
CA PHE A 90 -14.93 -4.97 -17.51
C PHE A 90 -14.00 -5.84 -18.37
N GLY A 91 -13.89 -7.13 -18.07
CA GLY A 91 -13.27 -8.18 -18.86
C GLY A 91 -11.75 -8.17 -18.95
N ALA A 92 -11.16 -7.09 -19.48
CA ALA A 92 -9.73 -6.98 -19.71
C ALA A 92 -8.93 -6.78 -18.41
N GLN A 93 -7.74 -7.41 -18.33
CA GLN A 93 -6.76 -7.18 -17.28
C GLN A 93 -5.36 -7.25 -17.90
N PRO A 94 -4.32 -6.59 -17.32
CA PRO A 94 -2.95 -6.83 -17.72
C PRO A 94 -2.62 -8.32 -17.71
N GLN A 95 -1.74 -8.73 -18.63
CA GLN A 95 -1.38 -10.14 -18.79
C GLN A 95 -0.78 -10.74 -17.52
N THR A 96 0.05 -9.98 -16.84
CA THR A 96 0.77 -10.37 -15.63
C THR A 96 0.39 -9.44 -14.49
N VAL A 97 -0.25 -9.97 -13.45
CA VAL A 97 -0.60 -9.21 -12.25
C VAL A 97 0.04 -9.85 -11.03
N VAL A 98 0.76 -9.06 -10.25
CA VAL A 98 1.31 -9.47 -8.96
C VAL A 98 0.66 -8.70 -7.82
N ALA A 99 0.45 -9.35 -6.69
CA ALA A 99 -0.10 -8.71 -5.50
C ALA A 99 0.86 -8.85 -4.31
N VAL A 100 0.90 -7.86 -3.42
CA VAL A 100 1.75 -7.92 -2.24
C VAL A 100 0.95 -7.59 -0.97
N THR A 101 1.15 -8.40 0.07
CA THR A 101 0.58 -8.16 1.40
C THR A 101 1.65 -8.10 2.49
N GLY A 102 1.30 -7.51 3.60
CA GLY A 102 2.15 -7.31 4.77
C GLY A 102 1.55 -6.21 5.65
N THR A 103 2.08 -5.99 6.84
CA THR A 103 1.73 -4.80 7.61
C THR A 103 2.37 -3.58 6.97
N ASN A 104 3.68 -3.58 6.79
CA ASN A 104 4.48 -2.51 6.22
C ASN A 104 5.11 -2.91 4.87
N GLY A 105 5.50 -1.94 4.03
CA GLY A 105 6.27 -2.16 2.80
C GLY A 105 5.46 -2.40 1.53
N LYS A 106 4.16 -2.64 1.57
CA LYS A 106 3.30 -2.94 0.40
C LYS A 106 3.43 -1.91 -0.73
N THR A 107 3.34 -0.63 -0.38
CA THR A 107 3.43 0.49 -1.32
C THR A 107 4.79 0.53 -2.00
N SER A 108 5.87 0.37 -1.22
CA SER A 108 7.24 0.31 -1.76
C SER A 108 7.38 -0.85 -2.74
N VAL A 109 6.95 -2.06 -2.37
CA VAL A 109 7.08 -3.25 -3.23
C VAL A 109 6.27 -3.12 -4.51
N ALA A 110 5.02 -2.66 -4.46
CA ALA A 110 4.22 -2.44 -5.67
C ALA A 110 4.86 -1.40 -6.60
N ASN A 111 5.41 -0.32 -6.03
CA ASN A 111 6.14 0.70 -6.77
C ASN A 111 7.46 0.15 -7.35
N PHE A 112 8.22 -0.64 -6.59
CA PHE A 112 9.47 -1.25 -7.06
C PHE A 112 9.22 -2.26 -8.19
N CYS A 113 8.21 -3.12 -8.08
CA CYS A 113 7.86 -4.02 -9.19
C CYS A 113 7.56 -3.22 -10.48
N ARG A 114 6.79 -2.12 -10.39
CA ARG A 114 6.50 -1.25 -11.54
C ARG A 114 7.79 -0.69 -12.15
N GLN A 115 8.72 -0.19 -11.32
CA GLN A 115 9.98 0.36 -11.78
C GLN A 115 10.88 -0.70 -12.43
N ILE A 116 11.01 -1.89 -11.82
CA ILE A 116 11.80 -3.01 -12.36
C ILE A 116 11.24 -3.44 -13.72
N PHE A 117 9.92 -3.65 -13.83
CA PHE A 117 9.28 -3.99 -15.11
C PHE A 117 9.47 -2.89 -16.17
N ALA A 118 9.31 -1.61 -15.79
CA ALA A 118 9.48 -0.50 -16.72
C ALA A 118 10.92 -0.39 -17.24
N ARG A 119 11.92 -0.58 -16.36
CA ARG A 119 13.34 -0.61 -16.74
C ARG A 119 13.65 -1.75 -17.71
N ALA A 120 13.02 -2.90 -17.53
CA ALA A 120 13.13 -4.03 -18.46
C ALA A 120 12.40 -3.80 -19.80
N GLY A 121 11.94 -2.59 -20.08
CA GLY A 121 11.28 -2.24 -21.33
C GLY A 121 9.81 -2.63 -21.41
N LEU A 122 9.19 -3.04 -20.28
CA LEU A 122 7.79 -3.42 -20.22
C LEU A 122 6.91 -2.21 -19.86
N LYS A 123 5.70 -2.14 -20.41
CA LYS A 123 4.71 -1.18 -19.97
C LYS A 123 4.05 -1.69 -18.70
N ALA A 124 4.33 -1.04 -17.60
CA ALA A 124 4.00 -1.50 -16.25
C ALA A 124 3.07 -0.52 -15.52
N GLY A 125 2.29 -1.04 -14.57
CA GLY A 125 1.46 -0.23 -13.68
C GLY A 125 1.59 -0.67 -12.23
N SER A 126 1.25 0.24 -11.32
CA SER A 126 1.04 -0.08 -9.90
C SER A 126 -0.25 0.52 -9.38
N MET A 127 -0.89 -0.16 -8.40
CA MET A 127 -2.11 0.29 -7.71
C MET A 127 -1.97 0.09 -6.21
N GLY A 128 -2.30 1.11 -5.47
CA GLY A 128 -2.30 1.05 -4.02
C GLY A 128 -2.62 2.39 -3.37
N THR A 129 -2.07 2.62 -2.20
CA THR A 129 -2.26 3.85 -1.41
C THR A 129 -1.90 5.11 -2.20
N LEU A 130 -0.94 5.03 -3.12
CA LEU A 130 -0.52 6.12 -4.01
C LEU A 130 -1.42 6.28 -5.26
N GLY A 131 -2.56 5.58 -5.33
CA GLY A 131 -3.41 5.55 -6.52
C GLY A 131 -2.86 4.60 -7.58
N VAL A 132 -3.12 4.91 -8.86
CA VAL A 132 -2.63 4.14 -10.01
C VAL A 132 -1.59 4.95 -10.76
N ARG A 133 -0.40 4.37 -10.96
CA ARG A 133 0.69 4.94 -11.72
C ARG A 133 1.13 3.99 -12.83
N LEU A 134 1.44 4.54 -14.00
CA LEU A 134 1.94 3.79 -15.15
C LEU A 134 3.35 4.25 -15.49
N SER A 135 4.22 3.32 -15.89
CA SER A 135 5.57 3.61 -16.36
C SER A 135 5.96 2.66 -17.49
N GLY A 136 6.92 3.06 -18.32
CA GLY A 136 7.36 2.21 -19.41
C GLY A 136 8.23 2.92 -20.45
N PRO A 137 8.44 2.27 -21.60
CA PRO A 137 9.25 2.81 -22.68
C PRO A 137 8.79 4.18 -23.15
N GLY A 138 9.73 4.97 -23.68
CA GLY A 138 9.46 6.32 -24.20
C GLY A 138 9.26 7.39 -23.14
N GLY A 139 9.68 7.14 -21.89
CA GLY A 139 9.55 8.09 -20.78
C GLY A 139 8.14 8.14 -20.19
N LEU A 140 7.33 7.09 -20.42
CA LEU A 140 6.01 7.00 -19.80
C LEU A 140 6.17 6.96 -18.28
N ASP A 141 5.69 7.97 -17.60
CA ASP A 141 5.52 8.02 -16.15
C ASP A 141 4.29 8.90 -15.82
N GLU A 142 3.15 8.25 -15.59
CA GLU A 142 1.84 8.91 -15.50
C GLU A 142 1.09 8.50 -14.23
N GLN A 143 0.63 9.48 -13.46
CA GLN A 143 -0.34 9.28 -12.39
C GLN A 143 -1.75 9.26 -12.99
N VAL A 144 -2.39 8.07 -13.02
CA VAL A 144 -3.73 7.87 -13.62
C VAL A 144 -4.85 8.21 -12.64
N THR A 145 -4.68 7.85 -11.37
CA THR A 145 -5.60 8.21 -10.31
C THR A 145 -4.84 8.76 -9.12
N PRO A 146 -5.42 9.73 -8.38
CA PRO A 146 -4.79 10.27 -7.18
C PRO A 146 -4.66 9.20 -6.07
N PRO A 147 -3.87 9.46 -5.02
CA PRO A 147 -3.84 8.68 -3.81
C PRO A 147 -5.24 8.44 -3.21
N GLY A 148 -5.46 7.26 -2.65
CA GLY A 148 -6.78 6.88 -2.15
C GLY A 148 -6.76 5.63 -1.28
N LEU A 149 -7.79 4.80 -1.39
CA LEU A 149 -7.82 3.53 -0.67
C LEU A 149 -6.71 2.61 -1.17
N THR A 150 -5.98 1.98 -0.24
CA THR A 150 -4.93 1.00 -0.54
C THR A 150 -5.39 -0.10 -1.50
N THR A 151 -6.62 -0.57 -1.32
CA THR A 151 -7.30 -1.47 -2.27
C THR A 151 -8.68 -0.88 -2.53
N PRO A 152 -8.97 -0.35 -3.73
CA PRO A 152 -10.26 0.21 -4.10
C PRO A 152 -11.41 -0.80 -4.01
N ASP A 153 -12.65 -0.35 -4.25
CA ASP A 153 -13.82 -1.23 -4.42
C ASP A 153 -13.61 -2.23 -5.56
N ALA A 154 -14.28 -3.40 -5.47
CA ALA A 154 -14.05 -4.49 -6.42
C ALA A 154 -14.33 -4.12 -7.89
N ALA A 155 -15.41 -3.36 -8.15
CA ALA A 155 -15.71 -2.90 -9.50
C ALA A 155 -14.71 -1.81 -9.95
N ASP A 156 -14.29 -0.93 -9.05
CA ASP A 156 -13.26 0.07 -9.35
C ASP A 156 -11.91 -0.61 -9.66
N VAL A 157 -11.53 -1.67 -8.93
CA VAL A 157 -10.34 -2.49 -9.26
C VAL A 157 -10.46 -3.05 -10.68
N ALA A 158 -11.59 -3.66 -11.02
CA ALA A 158 -11.80 -4.25 -12.34
C ALA A 158 -11.77 -3.20 -13.47
N ASP A 159 -12.38 -2.04 -13.27
CA ASP A 159 -12.38 -0.92 -14.23
C ASP A 159 -10.95 -0.38 -14.44
N LEU A 160 -10.20 -0.16 -13.35
CA LEU A 160 -8.82 0.34 -13.42
C LEU A 160 -7.89 -0.66 -14.12
N MET A 161 -8.07 -1.97 -13.87
CA MET A 161 -7.34 -3.02 -14.59
C MET A 161 -7.66 -3.03 -16.09
N ALA A 162 -8.95 -2.88 -16.46
CA ALA A 162 -9.36 -2.82 -17.86
C ALA A 162 -8.79 -1.57 -18.56
N LYS A 163 -8.81 -0.42 -17.88
CA LYS A 163 -8.21 0.83 -18.39
C LYS A 163 -6.69 0.71 -18.56
N ALA A 164 -5.99 0.05 -17.63
CA ALA A 164 -4.57 -0.22 -17.75
C ALA A 164 -4.26 -1.15 -18.95
N ALA A 165 -5.01 -2.24 -19.09
CA ALA A 165 -4.87 -3.16 -20.23
C ALA A 165 -5.15 -2.47 -21.58
N ALA A 166 -6.18 -1.64 -21.66
CA ALA A 166 -6.51 -0.86 -22.87
C ALA A 166 -5.40 0.14 -23.26
N ARG A 167 -4.59 0.59 -22.28
CA ARG A 167 -3.40 1.41 -22.51
C ARG A 167 -2.15 0.59 -22.85
N GLY A 168 -2.28 -0.73 -23.01
CA GLY A 168 -1.20 -1.65 -23.35
C GLY A 168 -0.28 -2.01 -22.18
N VAL A 169 -0.73 -1.78 -20.93
CA VAL A 169 0.00 -2.25 -19.74
C VAL A 169 -0.02 -3.78 -19.73
N SER A 170 1.16 -4.39 -19.74
CA SER A 170 1.34 -5.85 -19.72
C SER A 170 1.57 -6.40 -18.31
N HIS A 171 2.26 -5.64 -17.45
CA HIS A 171 2.63 -6.03 -16.08
C HIS A 171 2.04 -5.05 -15.06
N PHE A 172 1.47 -5.58 -14.00
CA PHE A 172 0.80 -4.76 -12.99
C PHE A 172 1.04 -5.27 -11.58
N ALA A 173 1.47 -4.37 -10.69
CA ALA A 173 1.69 -4.69 -9.30
C ALA A 173 0.62 -4.01 -8.42
N MET A 174 0.08 -4.72 -7.41
CA MET A 174 -0.96 -4.15 -6.57
C MET A 174 -0.80 -4.46 -5.10
N GLU A 175 -1.23 -3.52 -4.27
CA GLU A 175 -1.30 -3.71 -2.84
C GLU A 175 -2.55 -4.55 -2.48
N ALA A 176 -2.33 -5.66 -1.78
CA ALA A 176 -3.37 -6.48 -1.18
C ALA A 176 -3.49 -6.15 0.32
N SER A 177 -4.26 -5.12 0.66
CA SER A 177 -4.53 -4.78 2.06
C SER A 177 -5.37 -5.87 2.74
N SER A 178 -5.23 -6.04 4.06
CA SER A 178 -6.04 -7.00 4.81
C SER A 178 -7.54 -6.75 4.65
N HIS A 179 -7.96 -5.49 4.68
CA HIS A 179 -9.34 -5.09 4.41
C HIS A 179 -9.78 -5.47 2.99
N GLY A 180 -8.93 -5.20 1.96
CA GLY A 180 -9.25 -5.51 0.57
C GLY A 180 -9.41 -7.00 0.33
N VAL A 181 -8.54 -7.82 0.92
CA VAL A 181 -8.61 -9.29 0.82
C VAL A 181 -9.81 -9.83 1.59
N ASP A 182 -10.04 -9.36 2.82
CA ASP A 182 -11.17 -9.77 3.65
C ASP A 182 -12.52 -9.40 3.01
N GLN A 183 -12.62 -8.19 2.48
CA GLN A 183 -13.81 -7.69 1.79
C GLN A 183 -13.95 -8.18 0.34
N ARG A 184 -13.18 -9.17 -0.10
CA ARG A 184 -13.25 -9.80 -1.43
C ARG A 184 -12.95 -8.86 -2.60
N ARG A 185 -12.32 -7.72 -2.38
CA ARG A 185 -12.13 -6.70 -3.44
C ARG A 185 -11.21 -7.18 -4.56
N LEU A 186 -10.40 -8.21 -4.30
CA LEU A 186 -9.43 -8.78 -5.24
C LEU A 186 -9.89 -10.11 -5.88
N ASP A 187 -11.07 -10.62 -5.55
CA ASP A 187 -11.51 -11.96 -5.96
C ASP A 187 -11.71 -12.08 -7.50
N GLY A 188 -11.84 -10.95 -8.20
CA GLY A 188 -11.89 -10.92 -9.67
C GLY A 188 -10.53 -10.76 -10.36
N VAL A 189 -9.42 -10.61 -9.61
CA VAL A 189 -8.08 -10.39 -10.17
C VAL A 189 -7.39 -11.72 -10.48
N ARG A 190 -6.78 -11.84 -11.66
CA ARG A 190 -5.99 -13.01 -12.07
C ARG A 190 -4.53 -12.82 -11.70
N LEU A 191 -4.13 -13.37 -10.56
CA LEU A 191 -2.76 -13.24 -10.04
C LEU A 191 -1.81 -14.25 -10.67
N ALA A 192 -0.62 -13.79 -11.09
CA ALA A 192 0.50 -14.62 -11.54
C ALA A 192 1.44 -14.98 -10.38
N ALA A 193 1.65 -14.05 -9.44
CA ALA A 193 2.42 -14.27 -8.21
C ALA A 193 1.89 -13.40 -7.08
N ALA A 194 2.21 -13.79 -5.83
CA ALA A 194 1.88 -12.97 -4.67
C ALA A 194 3.05 -12.90 -3.68
N GLY A 195 3.24 -11.72 -3.05
CA GLY A 195 4.29 -11.45 -2.09
C GLY A 195 3.79 -11.31 -0.66
N PHE A 196 4.59 -11.79 0.32
CA PHE A 196 4.40 -11.54 1.74
C PHE A 196 5.63 -10.87 2.33
N LEU A 197 5.44 -9.79 3.10
CA LEU A 197 6.52 -8.99 3.69
C LEU A 197 6.72 -9.28 5.18
N ASN A 198 5.72 -8.93 5.97
CA ASN A 198 5.79 -8.97 7.44
C ASN A 198 4.38 -8.95 8.05
N LEU A 199 4.30 -9.29 9.34
CA LEU A 199 3.07 -9.24 10.12
C LEU A 199 3.38 -8.69 11.52
N THR A 200 3.09 -7.40 11.73
CA THR A 200 3.13 -6.73 13.04
C THR A 200 1.75 -6.20 13.42
N GLN A 201 1.58 -5.69 14.62
CA GLN A 201 0.26 -5.25 15.10
C GLN A 201 -0.23 -4.02 14.33
N ASP A 202 -1.38 -4.16 13.67
CA ASP A 202 -2.09 -3.08 13.01
C ASP A 202 -3.56 -3.47 12.78
N HIS A 203 -4.44 -2.48 12.51
CA HIS A 203 -5.84 -2.69 12.12
C HIS A 203 -6.68 -3.59 13.06
N LEU A 204 -6.36 -3.62 14.37
CA LEU A 204 -7.14 -4.37 15.35
C LEU A 204 -8.51 -3.75 15.63
N ASP A 205 -8.70 -2.46 15.33
CA ASP A 205 -10.00 -1.77 15.31
C ASP A 205 -10.99 -2.41 14.33
N TYR A 206 -10.49 -2.98 13.23
CA TYR A 206 -11.29 -3.69 12.23
C TYR A 206 -11.32 -5.20 12.45
N HIS A 207 -10.15 -5.83 12.62
CA HIS A 207 -10.02 -7.29 12.69
C HIS A 207 -10.27 -7.86 14.10
N GLY A 208 -10.23 -7.04 15.13
CA GLY A 208 -10.42 -7.43 16.54
C GLY A 208 -9.23 -8.17 17.13
N THR A 209 -8.61 -9.10 16.42
CA THR A 209 -7.48 -9.91 16.90
C THR A 209 -6.37 -10.06 15.87
N MET A 210 -5.13 -10.30 16.33
CA MET A 210 -4.00 -10.64 15.45
C MET A 210 -4.25 -11.92 14.64
N GLY A 211 -5.00 -12.88 15.20
CA GLY A 211 -5.39 -14.10 14.49
C GLY A 211 -6.26 -13.82 13.28
N ALA A 212 -7.30 -12.99 13.43
CA ALA A 212 -8.17 -12.58 12.32
C ALA A 212 -7.43 -11.71 11.28
N TYR A 213 -6.57 -10.79 11.74
CA TYR A 213 -5.73 -9.99 10.85
C TYR A 213 -4.80 -10.85 10.00
N ARG A 214 -4.14 -11.85 10.60
CA ARG A 214 -3.32 -12.85 9.90
C ARG A 214 -4.14 -13.67 8.91
N ALA A 215 -5.31 -14.19 9.33
CA ALA A 215 -6.19 -14.98 8.47
C ALA A 215 -6.64 -14.17 7.22
N ALA A 216 -6.96 -12.89 7.39
CA ALA A 216 -7.29 -12.01 6.27
C ALA A 216 -6.15 -11.95 5.23
N LYS A 217 -4.89 -11.84 5.66
CA LYS A 217 -3.73 -11.84 4.76
C LYS A 217 -3.44 -13.20 4.14
N LEU A 218 -3.57 -14.29 4.93
CA LEU A 218 -3.36 -15.67 4.47
C LEU A 218 -4.28 -16.03 3.31
N ARG A 219 -5.50 -15.48 3.28
CA ARG A 219 -6.46 -15.70 2.20
C ARG A 219 -5.90 -15.32 0.81
N LEU A 220 -4.94 -14.39 0.71
CA LEU A 220 -4.25 -14.09 -0.54
C LEU A 220 -3.60 -15.34 -1.14
N PHE A 221 -3.01 -16.19 -0.30
CA PHE A 221 -2.33 -17.43 -0.70
C PHE A 221 -3.29 -18.62 -0.71
N GLU A 222 -4.14 -18.75 0.28
CA GLU A 222 -5.07 -19.89 0.39
C GLU A 222 -6.17 -19.91 -0.66
N THR A 223 -6.55 -18.71 -1.19
CA THR A 223 -7.75 -18.58 -2.03
C THR A 223 -7.52 -17.83 -3.34
N LEU A 224 -6.72 -16.76 -3.35
CA LEU A 224 -6.61 -15.87 -4.50
C LEU A 224 -5.47 -16.23 -5.44
N LEU A 225 -4.33 -16.61 -4.91
CA LEU A 225 -3.18 -17.05 -5.71
C LEU A 225 -3.46 -18.47 -6.24
N PRO A 226 -3.44 -18.70 -7.57
CA PRO A 226 -3.76 -19.98 -8.15
C PRO A 226 -2.77 -21.08 -7.75
N ARG A 227 -3.23 -22.34 -7.79
CA ARG A 227 -2.36 -23.50 -7.71
C ARG A 227 -1.29 -23.45 -8.81
N GLY A 228 -0.04 -23.80 -8.49
CA GLY A 228 1.10 -23.75 -9.38
C GLY A 228 1.74 -22.36 -9.56
N ALA A 229 1.09 -21.30 -9.09
CA ALA A 229 1.68 -19.97 -9.07
C ALA A 229 2.75 -19.83 -7.97
N THR A 230 3.53 -18.76 -7.99
CA THR A 230 4.63 -18.56 -7.04
C THR A 230 4.24 -17.62 -5.90
N ALA A 231 4.46 -18.07 -4.67
CA ALA A 231 4.38 -17.28 -3.45
C ALA A 231 5.80 -16.78 -3.08
N VAL A 232 6.04 -15.48 -3.19
CA VAL A 232 7.32 -14.84 -2.83
C VAL A 232 7.25 -14.38 -1.38
N LEU A 233 8.05 -14.97 -0.51
CA LEU A 233 7.91 -14.78 0.93
C LEU A 233 9.21 -14.25 1.54
N ASN A 234 9.11 -13.18 2.35
CA ASN A 234 10.22 -12.72 3.16
C ASN A 234 10.50 -13.74 4.28
N ALA A 235 11.63 -14.46 4.18
CA ALA A 235 12.03 -15.52 5.10
C ALA A 235 12.49 -14.99 6.47
N ASP A 236 12.82 -13.70 6.56
CA ASP A 236 13.26 -13.05 7.79
C ASP A 236 12.09 -12.61 8.69
N SER A 237 10.85 -12.77 8.20
CA SER A 237 9.65 -12.49 8.99
C SER A 237 9.32 -13.61 9.96
N ASP A 238 9.01 -13.30 11.23
CA ASP A 238 8.54 -14.28 12.23
C ASP A 238 7.30 -15.07 11.76
N ALA A 239 6.50 -14.49 10.89
CA ALA A 239 5.32 -15.13 10.32
C ALA A 239 5.60 -16.00 9.09
N TYR A 240 6.85 -16.04 8.58
CA TYR A 240 7.22 -16.77 7.36
C TYR A 240 6.68 -18.21 7.34
N GLY A 241 6.92 -18.98 8.39
CA GLY A 241 6.54 -20.41 8.46
C GLY A 241 5.04 -20.64 8.23
N VAL A 242 4.19 -19.76 8.74
CA VAL A 242 2.73 -19.86 8.56
C VAL A 242 2.32 -19.57 7.12
N PHE A 243 2.91 -18.55 6.50
CA PHE A 243 2.62 -18.20 5.10
C PHE A 243 3.19 -19.24 4.13
N ALA A 244 4.36 -19.78 4.41
CA ALA A 244 4.95 -20.86 3.61
C ALA A 244 4.10 -22.14 3.67
N ALA A 245 3.63 -22.52 4.85
CA ALA A 245 2.73 -23.67 5.00
C ALA A 245 1.41 -23.49 4.26
N ALA A 246 0.81 -22.28 4.30
CA ALA A 246 -0.41 -21.96 3.56
C ALA A 246 -0.21 -22.06 2.04
N ALA A 247 0.89 -21.49 1.53
CA ALA A 247 1.24 -21.55 0.11
C ALA A 247 1.47 -22.98 -0.38
N VAL A 248 2.24 -23.77 0.36
CA VAL A 248 2.47 -25.20 0.06
C VAL A 248 1.15 -25.97 0.10
N GLY A 249 0.31 -25.74 1.13
CA GLY A 249 -1.01 -26.38 1.26
C GLY A 249 -1.95 -26.06 0.09
N ALA A 250 -1.85 -24.85 -0.47
CA ALA A 250 -2.58 -24.45 -1.67
C ALA A 250 -1.96 -24.96 -2.98
N GLY A 251 -0.82 -25.66 -2.93
CA GLY A 251 -0.11 -26.22 -4.08
C GLY A 251 0.63 -25.18 -4.90
N GLN A 252 1.11 -24.11 -4.27
CA GLN A 252 1.94 -23.05 -4.85
C GLN A 252 3.43 -23.37 -4.66
N THR A 253 4.27 -22.75 -5.49
CA THR A 253 5.72 -22.80 -5.32
C THR A 253 6.15 -21.68 -4.37
N VAL A 254 6.85 -22.03 -3.29
CA VAL A 254 7.43 -21.04 -2.37
C VAL A 254 8.78 -20.57 -2.90
N PHE A 255 8.93 -19.26 -3.07
CA PHE A 255 10.17 -18.58 -3.41
C PHE A 255 10.53 -17.64 -2.26
N SER A 256 11.47 -18.05 -1.41
CA SER A 256 11.83 -17.29 -0.21
C SER A 256 12.99 -16.32 -0.49
N VAL A 257 12.91 -15.12 0.08
CA VAL A 257 13.93 -14.06 -0.05
C VAL A 257 14.34 -13.53 1.31
N GLY A 258 15.56 -12.99 1.43
CA GLY A 258 16.08 -12.42 2.67
C GLY A 258 17.37 -13.08 3.12
N GLU A 259 17.82 -12.80 4.36
CA GLU A 259 19.02 -13.43 4.96
C GLU A 259 18.83 -14.96 5.12
N ALA A 260 17.62 -15.37 5.51
CA ALA A 260 17.20 -16.77 5.59
C ALA A 260 16.59 -17.28 4.25
N GLY A 261 16.60 -16.49 3.18
CA GLY A 261 16.03 -16.84 1.89
C GLY A 261 16.80 -17.94 1.17
N GLN A 262 16.07 -18.80 0.43
CA GLN A 262 16.64 -19.86 -0.40
C GLN A 262 16.54 -19.54 -1.90
N GLY A 263 15.59 -18.70 -2.31
CA GLY A 263 15.46 -18.19 -3.66
C GLY A 263 16.45 -17.06 -3.93
N ILE A 264 16.31 -15.92 -3.23
CA ILE A 264 17.33 -14.87 -3.21
C ILE A 264 17.84 -14.75 -1.77
N ARG A 265 19.10 -15.08 -1.54
CA ARG A 265 19.72 -14.96 -0.23
C ARG A 265 20.50 -13.67 -0.13
N LEU A 266 20.23 -12.86 0.89
CA LEU A 266 21.03 -11.72 1.28
C LEU A 266 22.20 -12.21 2.13
N VAL A 267 23.39 -12.28 1.53
CA VAL A 267 24.61 -12.80 2.20
C VAL A 267 25.27 -11.72 3.05
N GLU A 268 25.32 -10.49 2.53
CA GLU A 268 25.95 -9.36 3.21
C GLU A 268 25.25 -8.06 2.82
N ARG A 269 25.10 -7.16 3.78
CA ARG A 269 24.58 -5.82 3.58
C ARG A 269 25.53 -4.81 4.23
N ARG A 270 26.05 -3.89 3.45
CA ARG A 270 26.90 -2.79 3.92
C ARG A 270 26.24 -1.45 3.61
N LEU A 271 26.20 -0.58 4.61
CA LEU A 271 25.66 0.77 4.45
C LEU A 271 26.63 1.63 3.62
N LEU A 272 26.07 2.44 2.74
CA LEU A 272 26.75 3.48 1.98
C LEU A 272 26.11 4.83 2.33
N PRO A 273 26.78 5.96 2.04
CA PRO A 273 26.19 7.29 2.25
C PRO A 273 24.83 7.44 1.56
N GLU A 274 24.68 6.96 0.34
CA GLU A 274 23.48 7.10 -0.46
C GLU A 274 22.83 5.74 -0.78
N GLY A 275 22.69 4.87 0.22
CA GLY A 275 22.05 3.57 0.01
C GLY A 275 22.74 2.41 0.69
N GLN A 276 22.80 1.26 0.03
CA GLN A 276 23.31 0.01 0.59
C GLN A 276 24.00 -0.82 -0.50
N GLN A 277 25.18 -1.37 -0.19
CA GLN A 277 25.77 -2.44 -0.98
C GLN A 277 25.19 -3.77 -0.51
N LEU A 278 24.65 -4.56 -1.43
CA LEU A 278 24.08 -5.88 -1.18
C LEU A 278 24.88 -6.94 -1.92
N LYS A 279 25.26 -7.98 -1.18
CA LYS A 279 25.78 -9.21 -1.75
C LYS A 279 24.70 -10.27 -1.71
N LEU A 280 24.25 -10.70 -2.87
CA LEU A 280 23.16 -11.64 -3.03
C LEU A 280 23.68 -12.97 -3.56
N GLU A 281 22.99 -14.05 -3.22
CA GLU A 281 23.17 -15.37 -3.85
C GLU A 281 21.84 -15.77 -4.47
N PHE A 282 21.89 -16.17 -5.74
CA PHE A 282 20.76 -16.69 -6.51
C PHE A 282 21.24 -17.81 -7.42
N ASP A 283 20.59 -18.97 -7.37
CA ASP A 283 20.92 -20.18 -8.15
C ASP A 283 22.43 -20.53 -8.11
N GLY A 284 23.01 -20.47 -6.90
CA GLY A 284 24.42 -20.77 -6.65
C GLY A 284 25.42 -19.75 -7.17
N ARG A 285 24.97 -18.59 -7.69
CA ARG A 285 25.82 -17.50 -8.15
C ARG A 285 25.76 -16.32 -7.21
N ALA A 286 26.88 -15.63 -7.04
CA ALA A 286 26.96 -14.40 -6.27
C ALA A 286 26.74 -13.18 -7.16
N TYR A 287 26.02 -12.19 -6.63
CA TYR A 287 25.76 -10.89 -7.28
C TYR A 287 26.05 -9.77 -6.27
N ASP A 288 26.85 -8.81 -6.69
CA ASP A 288 27.11 -7.60 -5.93
C ASP A 288 26.41 -6.43 -6.60
N LEU A 289 25.58 -5.69 -5.85
CA LEU A 289 24.82 -4.56 -6.39
C LEU A 289 24.69 -3.43 -5.34
N VAL A 290 24.43 -2.23 -5.83
CA VAL A 290 24.15 -1.05 -4.98
C VAL A 290 22.67 -0.72 -5.06
N LEU A 291 21.97 -0.85 -3.94
CA LEU A 291 20.60 -0.41 -3.77
C LEU A 291 20.60 1.06 -3.32
N PRO A 292 20.10 2.02 -4.14
CA PRO A 292 20.14 3.45 -3.82
C PRO A 292 19.02 3.88 -2.85
N LEU A 293 18.78 3.07 -1.82
CA LEU A 293 17.73 3.28 -0.82
C LEU A 293 18.29 3.09 0.59
N ALA A 294 17.99 4.02 1.48
CA ALA A 294 18.36 3.91 2.89
C ALA A 294 17.43 2.96 3.66
N GLY A 295 17.97 2.32 4.71
CA GLY A 295 17.21 1.47 5.62
C GLY A 295 17.13 0.01 5.22
N GLY A 296 17.41 -0.89 6.17
CA GLY A 296 17.45 -2.34 5.95
C GLY A 296 16.12 -2.92 5.47
N PHE A 297 15.00 -2.37 5.91
CA PHE A 297 13.66 -2.80 5.45
C PHE A 297 13.45 -2.53 3.95
N GLN A 298 14.12 -1.52 3.36
CA GLN A 298 14.06 -1.29 1.92
C GLN A 298 14.78 -2.39 1.13
N ALA A 299 15.88 -2.95 1.67
CA ALA A 299 16.51 -4.12 1.08
C ALA A 299 15.52 -5.31 1.06
N SER A 300 14.85 -5.61 2.18
CA SER A 300 13.83 -6.67 2.22
C SER A 300 12.69 -6.42 1.23
N ASN A 301 12.18 -5.18 1.13
CA ASN A 301 11.16 -4.80 0.15
C ASN A 301 11.66 -5.00 -1.30
N ALA A 302 12.89 -4.58 -1.59
CA ALA A 302 13.52 -4.71 -2.90
C ALA A 302 13.70 -6.18 -3.31
N LEU A 303 14.11 -7.05 -2.37
CA LEU A 303 14.24 -8.50 -2.63
C LEU A 303 12.89 -9.16 -2.91
N VAL A 304 11.81 -8.79 -2.19
CA VAL A 304 10.46 -9.30 -2.49
C VAL A 304 10.00 -8.81 -3.87
N ALA A 305 10.28 -7.55 -4.23
CA ALA A 305 9.95 -7.03 -5.56
C ALA A 305 10.71 -7.76 -6.67
N ALA A 306 12.03 -7.96 -6.52
CA ALA A 306 12.83 -8.75 -7.46
C ALA A 306 12.31 -10.18 -7.58
N GLY A 307 12.00 -10.84 -6.46
CA GLY A 307 11.40 -12.17 -6.44
C GLY A 307 10.07 -12.25 -7.20
N LEU A 308 9.18 -11.25 -7.04
CA LEU A 308 7.93 -11.17 -7.79
C LEU A 308 8.15 -10.98 -9.30
N CYS A 309 9.13 -10.17 -9.68
CA CYS A 309 9.50 -9.98 -11.09
C CYS A 309 10.09 -11.26 -11.71
N LEU A 310 10.99 -11.94 -11.00
CA LEU A 310 11.55 -13.24 -11.42
C LEU A 310 10.45 -14.32 -11.52
N ALA A 311 9.54 -14.38 -10.54
CA ALA A 311 8.42 -15.31 -10.54
C ALA A 311 7.47 -15.15 -11.74
N THR A 312 7.50 -13.99 -12.39
CA THR A 312 6.70 -13.68 -13.59
C THR A 312 7.49 -13.77 -14.90
N GLY A 313 8.70 -14.29 -14.85
CA GLY A 313 9.50 -14.60 -16.03
C GLY A 313 10.51 -13.52 -16.46
N LEU A 314 10.73 -12.49 -15.62
CA LEU A 314 11.81 -11.53 -15.89
C LEU A 314 13.17 -12.21 -15.71
N SER A 315 14.16 -11.80 -16.53
CA SER A 315 15.54 -12.30 -16.39
C SER A 315 16.17 -11.84 -15.06
N VAL A 316 17.16 -12.60 -14.58
CA VAL A 316 17.90 -12.23 -13.35
C VAL A 316 18.64 -10.92 -13.55
N GLU A 317 19.23 -10.76 -14.73
CA GLU A 317 19.97 -9.56 -15.13
C GLU A 317 19.08 -8.31 -15.09
N ASP A 318 17.87 -8.38 -15.66
CA ASP A 318 16.92 -7.26 -15.65
C ASP A 318 16.38 -6.98 -14.25
N ALA A 319 16.06 -8.05 -13.49
CA ALA A 319 15.53 -7.90 -12.14
C ALA A 319 16.56 -7.23 -11.21
N PHE A 320 17.83 -7.66 -11.24
CA PHE A 320 18.86 -7.12 -10.37
C PHE A 320 19.39 -5.76 -10.85
N ALA A 321 19.54 -5.54 -12.15
CA ALA A 321 19.82 -4.21 -12.68
C ALA A 321 18.69 -3.20 -12.35
N GLY A 322 17.45 -3.68 -12.23
CA GLY A 322 16.32 -2.89 -11.77
C GLY A 322 16.49 -2.41 -10.33
N LEU A 323 17.07 -3.23 -9.44
CA LEU A 323 17.32 -2.86 -8.04
C LEU A 323 18.28 -1.67 -7.89
N GLU A 324 19.28 -1.56 -8.79
CA GLU A 324 20.28 -0.49 -8.75
C GLU A 324 19.74 0.89 -9.18
N THR A 325 18.53 0.93 -9.72
CA THR A 325 17.90 2.17 -10.19
C THR A 325 16.58 2.48 -9.47
N LEU A 326 16.30 1.80 -8.35
CA LEU A 326 15.08 2.03 -7.60
C LEU A 326 15.06 3.41 -6.97
N GLU A 327 13.93 4.05 -7.11
CA GLU A 327 13.57 5.27 -6.36
C GLU A 327 12.57 4.90 -5.27
N GLY A 328 12.72 5.54 -4.10
CA GLY A 328 11.79 5.39 -2.99
C GLY A 328 10.36 5.74 -3.41
N ALA A 329 9.39 5.01 -2.88
CA ALA A 329 8.00 5.37 -3.10
C ALA A 329 7.69 6.72 -2.43
N PRO A 330 6.89 7.60 -3.07
CA PRO A 330 6.53 8.89 -2.49
C PRO A 330 6.07 8.78 -1.03
N GLY A 331 6.66 9.56 -0.15
CA GLY A 331 6.36 9.57 1.28
C GLY A 331 6.71 8.28 2.04
N ARG A 332 7.61 7.44 1.53
CA ARG A 332 8.09 6.20 2.16
C ARG A 332 9.60 6.23 2.29
N LEU A 333 10.10 6.83 3.35
CA LEU A 333 11.52 7.17 3.54
C LEU A 333 12.07 7.88 2.29
N GLN A 334 11.28 8.81 1.79
CA GLN A 334 11.60 9.58 0.60
C GLN A 334 12.67 10.61 0.94
N ARG A 335 13.82 10.53 0.28
CA ARG A 335 14.85 11.57 0.38
C ARG A 335 14.33 12.84 -0.30
N VAL A 336 14.32 13.96 0.41
CA VAL A 336 13.91 15.26 -0.11
C VAL A 336 15.12 16.00 -0.69
N GLY A 337 16.24 15.98 0.03
CA GLY A 337 17.47 16.60 -0.42
C GLY A 337 18.43 16.89 0.71
N THR A 338 19.49 17.67 0.38
CA THR A 338 20.52 18.10 1.31
C THR A 338 20.37 19.60 1.55
N GLY A 339 20.35 20.00 2.81
CA GLY A 339 20.31 21.41 3.20
C GLY A 339 21.63 22.15 2.94
N PRO A 340 21.66 23.47 3.05
CA PRO A 340 22.81 24.30 2.71
C PRO A 340 24.04 24.03 3.60
N GLN A 341 23.85 23.50 4.82
CA GLN A 341 24.93 23.10 5.75
C GLN A 341 25.31 21.61 5.63
N GLY A 342 24.76 20.85 4.68
CA GLY A 342 25.14 19.47 4.39
C GLY A 342 24.30 18.39 5.08
N GLY A 343 23.33 18.75 5.92
CA GLY A 343 22.39 17.78 6.54
C GLY A 343 21.32 17.31 5.55
N GLU A 344 20.87 16.07 5.69
CA GLU A 344 19.88 15.44 4.80
C GLU A 344 18.49 15.44 5.41
N ALA A 345 17.45 15.49 4.56
CA ALA A 345 16.07 15.37 5.00
C ALA A 345 15.29 14.29 4.24
N TYR A 346 14.45 13.59 5.01
CA TYR A 346 13.57 12.51 4.56
C TYR A 346 12.13 12.76 5.01
N VAL A 347 11.18 12.29 4.21
CA VAL A 347 9.74 12.30 4.53
C VAL A 347 9.23 10.87 4.58
N ASP A 348 8.46 10.51 5.62
CA ASP A 348 7.88 9.18 5.79
C ASP A 348 6.43 9.21 6.29
N TYR A 349 5.69 8.19 5.95
CA TYR A 349 4.30 7.97 6.37
C TYR A 349 4.17 7.34 7.77
N ALA A 350 5.26 7.15 8.51
CA ALA A 350 5.28 6.53 9.83
C ALA A 350 4.37 7.30 10.82
N HIS A 351 3.20 6.74 11.09
CA HIS A 351 2.14 7.32 11.94
C HIS A 351 1.69 6.36 13.05
N THR A 352 2.44 5.28 13.26
CA THR A 352 2.27 4.29 14.32
C THR A 352 3.56 4.16 15.12
N PRO A 353 3.52 3.66 16.37
CA PRO A 353 4.73 3.41 17.18
C PRO A 353 5.75 2.55 16.42
N ASP A 354 5.35 1.37 15.94
CA ASP A 354 6.21 0.44 15.17
C ASP A 354 6.80 1.09 13.90
N GLY A 355 5.97 1.85 13.16
CA GLY A 355 6.44 2.57 11.96
C GLY A 355 7.49 3.62 12.28
N LEU A 356 7.28 4.42 13.34
CA LEU A 356 8.21 5.47 13.76
C LEU A 356 9.53 4.87 14.25
N GLU A 357 9.47 3.82 15.07
CA GLU A 357 10.64 3.08 15.53
C GLU A 357 11.44 2.51 14.36
N THR A 358 10.75 1.88 13.40
CA THR A 358 11.36 1.29 12.21
C THR A 358 12.13 2.34 11.41
N VAL A 359 11.53 3.50 11.15
CA VAL A 359 12.16 4.58 10.37
C VAL A 359 13.37 5.17 11.11
N LEU A 360 13.25 5.47 12.40
CA LEU A 360 14.34 6.03 13.19
C LEU A 360 15.51 5.06 13.30
N LYS A 361 15.25 3.77 13.58
CA LYS A 361 16.29 2.73 13.59
C LYS A 361 16.95 2.55 12.21
N ALA A 362 16.18 2.67 11.13
CA ALA A 362 16.71 2.52 9.78
C ALA A 362 17.64 3.68 9.39
N LEU A 363 17.36 4.89 9.84
CA LEU A 363 18.19 6.06 9.55
C LEU A 363 19.39 6.20 10.50
N ARG A 364 19.28 5.75 11.76
CA ARG A 364 20.34 5.90 12.78
C ARG A 364 21.74 5.49 12.29
N PRO A 365 21.94 4.37 11.56
CA PRO A 365 23.26 3.98 11.07
C PRO A 365 23.86 4.90 10.00
N HIS A 366 23.05 5.75 9.38
CA HIS A 366 23.49 6.73 8.38
C HIS A 366 23.85 8.09 9.00
N VAL A 367 23.44 8.32 10.26
CA VAL A 367 23.66 9.59 10.99
C VAL A 367 25.08 9.66 11.52
N ARG A 368 25.80 10.73 11.19
CA ARG A 368 27.13 11.04 11.76
C ARG A 368 27.04 12.12 12.83
N GLY A 369 26.03 12.98 12.76
CA GLY A 369 25.68 14.02 13.70
C GLY A 369 24.42 13.69 14.51
N GLN A 370 23.37 14.46 14.35
CA GLN A 370 22.09 14.30 15.05
C GLN A 370 21.00 13.71 14.15
N LEU A 371 20.16 12.84 14.73
CA LEU A 371 18.90 12.42 14.14
C LEU A 371 17.77 13.28 14.71
N ILE A 372 17.13 14.07 13.85
CA ILE A 372 16.05 14.98 14.20
C ILE A 372 14.75 14.41 13.67
N VAL A 373 13.69 14.36 14.50
CA VAL A 373 12.38 13.91 14.07
C VAL A 373 11.30 14.97 14.29
N VAL A 374 10.50 15.25 13.25
CA VAL A 374 9.26 16.03 13.33
C VAL A 374 8.10 15.07 13.13
N PHE A 375 7.18 14.97 14.09
CA PHE A 375 6.07 14.04 14.01
C PHE A 375 4.86 14.53 14.80
N GLY A 376 3.70 13.94 14.49
CA GLY A 376 2.45 14.19 15.20
C GLY A 376 1.58 12.94 15.23
N ALA A 377 0.38 13.07 15.82
CA ALA A 377 -0.61 12.01 15.82
C ALA A 377 -1.96 12.51 15.30
N GLY A 378 -2.70 11.63 14.63
CA GLY A 378 -4.04 11.95 14.11
C GLY A 378 -5.11 11.96 15.20
N GLY A 379 -6.09 12.88 15.07
CA GLY A 379 -7.34 12.86 15.83
C GLY A 379 -8.32 11.79 15.30
N ASP A 380 -9.35 11.47 16.09
CA ASP A 380 -10.37 10.46 15.78
C ASP A 380 -9.77 9.08 15.44
N ARG A 381 -8.68 8.72 16.11
CA ARG A 381 -7.91 7.48 15.95
C ARG A 381 -7.53 6.93 17.33
N ASP A 382 -6.82 5.81 17.33
CA ASP A 382 -6.28 5.19 18.55
C ASP A 382 -5.46 6.20 19.37
N ARG A 383 -5.97 6.58 20.52
CA ARG A 383 -5.34 7.51 21.46
C ARG A 383 -4.19 6.83 22.23
N GLY A 384 -4.27 5.51 22.42
CA GLY A 384 -3.27 4.74 23.16
C GLY A 384 -1.88 4.79 22.51
N LYS A 385 -1.81 4.97 21.19
CA LYS A 385 -0.54 5.08 20.48
C LYS A 385 0.21 6.41 20.70
N ARG A 386 -0.48 7.49 21.13
CA ARG A 386 0.07 8.84 21.22
C ARG A 386 1.29 8.91 22.18
N PRO A 387 1.18 8.50 23.47
CA PRO A 387 2.33 8.52 24.35
C PRO A 387 3.43 7.52 23.95
N LEU A 388 3.08 6.39 23.30
CA LEU A 388 4.04 5.43 22.80
C LEU A 388 4.90 6.01 21.66
N MET A 389 4.28 6.73 20.73
CA MET A 389 5.02 7.45 19.67
C MET A 389 5.95 8.50 20.27
N GLY A 390 5.49 9.21 21.31
CA GLY A 390 6.32 10.16 22.05
C GLY A 390 7.55 9.52 22.66
N ALA A 391 7.39 8.39 23.35
CA ALA A 391 8.49 7.65 23.97
C ALA A 391 9.51 7.16 22.93
N ILE A 392 9.04 6.58 21.83
CA ILE A 392 9.89 6.11 20.74
C ILE A 392 10.69 7.26 20.11
N ALA A 393 10.06 8.41 19.88
CA ALA A 393 10.75 9.55 19.29
C ALA A 393 11.96 10.01 20.13
N VAL A 394 11.79 10.13 21.45
CA VAL A 394 12.90 10.55 22.34
C VAL A 394 13.88 9.43 22.66
N GLU A 395 13.52 8.17 22.46
CA GLU A 395 14.42 7.03 22.62
C GLU A 395 15.41 6.89 21.44
N PHE A 396 14.90 7.10 20.20
CA PHE A 396 15.68 6.80 18.99
C PHE A 396 16.16 8.03 18.22
N ALA A 397 15.67 9.25 18.51
CA ALA A 397 16.15 10.50 17.93
C ALA A 397 16.87 11.35 18.98
N ASP A 398 17.84 12.17 18.52
CA ASP A 398 18.56 13.12 19.39
C ASP A 398 17.71 14.37 19.65
N VAL A 399 16.88 14.75 18.68
CA VAL A 399 15.93 15.86 18.79
C VAL A 399 14.56 15.42 18.31
N ALA A 400 13.56 15.55 19.17
CA ALA A 400 12.17 15.26 18.84
C ALA A 400 11.32 16.54 18.88
N ILE A 401 10.55 16.80 17.81
CA ILE A 401 9.62 17.93 17.72
C ILE A 401 8.22 17.38 17.49
N VAL A 402 7.34 17.63 18.44
CA VAL A 402 5.91 17.25 18.38
C VAL A 402 5.13 18.37 17.73
N THR A 403 4.36 18.04 16.70
CA THR A 403 3.57 18.99 15.90
C THR A 403 2.18 18.43 15.56
N ASP A 404 1.34 19.23 14.88
CA ASP A 404 0.05 18.76 14.38
C ASP A 404 0.20 17.85 13.17
N ASP A 405 -0.59 16.77 13.14
CA ASP A 405 -0.79 15.90 11.98
C ASP A 405 -2.14 16.24 11.33
N ASN A 406 -3.12 15.35 11.40
CA ASN A 406 -4.52 15.57 11.03
C ASN A 406 -5.39 15.60 12.30
N PRO A 407 -5.63 16.74 12.93
CA PRO A 407 -6.43 16.81 14.17
C PRO A 407 -7.89 16.35 13.98
N ARG A 408 -8.41 16.42 12.79
CA ARG A 408 -9.82 16.10 12.44
C ARG A 408 -10.80 16.86 13.31
N SER A 409 -11.63 16.17 14.14
CA SER A 409 -12.58 16.82 15.02
C SER A 409 -12.01 17.14 16.41
N GLU A 410 -10.82 16.61 16.76
CA GLU A 410 -10.23 16.82 18.09
C GLU A 410 -9.46 18.16 18.18
N ASN A 411 -9.31 18.68 19.40
CA ASN A 411 -8.45 19.83 19.65
C ASN A 411 -6.96 19.43 19.49
N PRO A 412 -6.22 20.07 18.57
CA PRO A 412 -4.83 19.70 18.29
C PRO A 412 -3.89 19.83 19.51
N ALA A 413 -4.11 20.80 20.38
CA ALA A 413 -3.30 20.96 21.60
C ALA A 413 -3.47 19.78 22.57
N VAL A 414 -4.66 19.18 22.65
CA VAL A 414 -4.89 17.97 23.46
C VAL A 414 -4.14 16.78 22.87
N ILE A 415 -4.15 16.63 21.56
CA ILE A 415 -3.41 15.54 20.88
C ILE A 415 -1.92 15.67 21.18
N ARG A 416 -1.35 16.88 21.02
CA ARG A 416 0.08 17.12 21.30
C ARG A 416 0.41 16.85 22.75
N ALA A 417 -0.42 17.29 23.70
CA ALA A 417 -0.22 17.03 25.13
C ALA A 417 -0.19 15.53 25.45
N GLU A 418 -1.02 14.70 24.80
CA GLU A 418 -1.03 13.25 24.97
C GLU A 418 0.23 12.60 24.38
N VAL A 419 0.78 13.11 23.27
CA VAL A 419 2.06 12.67 22.71
C VAL A 419 3.21 13.06 23.65
N LEU A 420 3.23 14.31 24.14
CA LEU A 420 4.24 14.84 25.04
C LEU A 420 4.28 14.13 26.40
N ALA A 421 3.17 13.53 26.82
CA ALA A 421 3.13 12.71 28.06
C ALA A 421 4.13 11.54 28.00
N GLY A 422 4.45 11.02 26.80
CA GLY A 422 5.51 10.02 26.58
C GLY A 422 6.86 10.62 26.17
N ALA A 423 6.91 11.86 25.71
CA ALA A 423 8.08 12.47 25.06
C ALA A 423 8.77 13.52 25.95
N ARG A 424 9.32 13.10 27.11
CA ARG A 424 10.02 14.01 28.00
C ARG A 424 11.22 14.65 27.33
N GLY A 425 11.25 15.98 27.27
CA GLY A 425 12.35 16.75 26.65
C GLY A 425 12.14 17.05 25.16
N ALA A 426 11.08 16.55 24.53
CA ALA A 426 10.72 16.95 23.19
C ALA A 426 10.26 18.42 23.14
N ARG A 427 10.48 19.04 22.00
CA ARG A 427 9.98 20.39 21.71
C ARG A 427 8.53 20.30 21.20
N GLU A 428 7.70 21.29 21.55
CA GLU A 428 6.36 21.46 21.00
C GLU A 428 6.31 22.64 20.05
N ILE A 429 5.92 22.39 18.77
CA ILE A 429 5.66 23.42 17.78
C ILE A 429 4.37 23.01 17.06
N GLY A 430 3.24 23.67 17.38
CA GLY A 430 1.93 23.23 16.88
C GLY A 430 1.79 23.34 15.36
N ASP A 431 2.17 24.48 14.78
CA ASP A 431 2.18 24.63 13.31
C ASP A 431 3.23 23.73 12.68
N ARG A 432 2.77 22.81 11.81
CA ARG A 432 3.64 21.80 11.19
C ARG A 432 4.68 22.42 10.25
N ARG A 433 4.34 23.49 9.53
CA ARG A 433 5.27 24.22 8.66
C ARG A 433 6.38 24.87 9.48
N GLU A 434 6.02 25.50 10.58
CA GLU A 434 7.01 26.09 11.50
C GLU A 434 7.89 25.02 12.15
N ALA A 435 7.32 23.86 12.51
CA ALA A 435 8.06 22.72 13.03
C ALA A 435 9.11 22.20 12.04
N ILE A 436 8.72 22.04 10.76
CA ILE A 436 9.63 21.60 9.68
C ILE A 436 10.74 22.64 9.47
N ARG A 437 10.41 23.94 9.41
CA ARG A 437 11.39 25.02 9.26
C ARG A 437 12.38 25.08 10.43
N ALA A 438 11.87 24.94 11.65
CA ALA A 438 12.72 24.95 12.84
C ALA A 438 13.66 23.74 12.87
N ALA A 439 13.21 22.57 12.43
CA ALA A 439 14.04 21.38 12.31
C ALA A 439 15.09 21.51 11.20
N ALA A 440 14.71 21.99 10.02
CA ALA A 440 15.63 22.20 8.90
C ALA A 440 16.73 23.22 9.23
N ALA A 441 16.41 24.25 10.01
CA ALA A 441 17.38 25.26 10.46
C ALA A 441 18.42 24.74 11.48
N MET A 442 18.21 23.53 12.03
CA MET A 442 19.16 22.88 12.95
C MET A 442 20.10 21.91 12.26
N LEU A 443 19.90 21.65 10.97
CA LEU A 443 20.68 20.65 10.23
C LEU A 443 22.09 21.14 9.93
N ASP A 444 23.09 20.38 10.42
CA ASP A 444 24.49 20.52 10.06
C ASP A 444 24.96 19.28 9.26
N GLU A 445 26.22 19.30 8.78
CA GLU A 445 26.80 18.18 8.04
C GLU A 445 26.79 16.89 8.87
N GLY A 446 26.21 15.85 8.28
CA GLY A 446 26.06 14.54 8.93
C GLY A 446 24.79 14.38 9.76
N ASP A 447 23.97 15.42 9.88
CA ASP A 447 22.65 15.34 10.50
C ASP A 447 21.62 14.79 9.53
N ILE A 448 20.60 14.12 10.09
CA ILE A 448 19.44 13.66 9.33
C ILE A 448 18.15 14.16 9.99
N LEU A 449 17.30 14.81 9.20
CA LEU A 449 15.92 15.15 9.56
C LEU A 449 14.98 14.10 8.97
N VAL A 450 14.04 13.60 9.76
CA VAL A 450 12.88 12.87 9.26
C VAL A 450 11.59 13.58 9.65
N VAL A 451 10.75 13.90 8.65
CA VAL A 451 9.40 14.42 8.84
C VAL A 451 8.44 13.25 8.68
N ALA A 452 7.82 12.84 9.79
CA ALA A 452 7.01 11.63 9.87
C ALA A 452 5.52 11.93 10.08
N GLY A 453 4.66 11.02 9.57
CA GLY A 453 3.22 11.03 9.77
C GLY A 453 2.41 11.10 8.48
N LYS A 454 2.59 12.15 7.68
CA LYS A 454 1.77 12.40 6.48
C LYS A 454 2.31 11.73 5.21
N GLY A 455 3.63 11.61 5.08
CA GLY A 455 4.24 10.99 3.90
C GLY A 455 3.77 11.62 2.59
N HIS A 456 2.97 10.90 1.80
CA HIS A 456 2.43 11.32 0.51
C HIS A 456 1.11 12.11 0.60
N GLU A 457 0.56 12.36 1.79
CA GLU A 457 -0.68 13.11 1.95
C GLU A 457 -0.50 14.58 1.54
N GLN A 458 -1.40 15.08 0.70
CA GLN A 458 -1.36 16.47 0.18
C GLN A 458 -2.35 17.40 0.90
N GLY A 459 -2.66 17.11 2.16
CA GLY A 459 -3.58 17.91 2.93
C GLY A 459 -3.48 17.69 4.42
N GLN A 460 -3.94 18.67 5.19
CA GLN A 460 -4.11 18.59 6.63
C GLN A 460 -5.59 18.78 6.97
N LEU A 461 -6.22 17.79 7.60
CA LEU A 461 -7.63 17.80 7.95
C LEU A 461 -7.83 18.37 9.36
N VAL A 462 -8.41 19.57 9.43
CA VAL A 462 -8.69 20.30 10.67
C VAL A 462 -10.17 20.68 10.70
N ALA A 463 -10.89 20.29 11.75
CA ALA A 463 -12.31 20.63 11.95
C ALA A 463 -13.20 20.37 10.71
N GLY A 464 -12.97 19.26 10.01
CA GLY A 464 -13.72 18.88 8.81
C GLY A 464 -13.29 19.57 7.51
N VAL A 465 -12.32 20.50 7.56
CA VAL A 465 -11.76 21.18 6.39
C VAL A 465 -10.39 20.63 6.07
N THR A 466 -10.15 20.28 4.80
CA THR A 466 -8.82 19.87 4.31
C THR A 466 -8.09 21.10 3.79
N HIS A 467 -7.00 21.47 4.45
CA HIS A 467 -6.07 22.52 4.03
C HIS A 467 -4.96 21.90 3.18
N PRO A 468 -4.57 22.51 2.05
CA PRO A 468 -3.42 22.02 1.27
C PRO A 468 -2.14 21.99 2.12
N PHE A 469 -1.47 20.85 2.14
CA PHE A 469 -0.22 20.66 2.87
C PHE A 469 0.51 19.43 2.33
N ASP A 470 1.80 19.57 2.01
CA ASP A 470 2.65 18.51 1.50
C ASP A 470 3.99 18.54 2.22
N ASP A 471 4.30 17.47 2.99
CA ASP A 471 5.53 17.39 3.78
C ASP A 471 6.80 17.49 2.91
N VAL A 472 6.76 16.95 1.68
CA VAL A 472 7.93 16.98 0.78
C VAL A 472 8.18 18.40 0.29
N ALA A 473 7.13 19.10 -0.17
CA ALA A 473 7.23 20.48 -0.63
C ALA A 473 7.65 21.43 0.50
N GLU A 474 7.05 21.30 1.68
CA GLU A 474 7.40 22.14 2.84
C GLU A 474 8.85 21.89 3.32
N THR A 475 9.30 20.63 3.28
CA THR A 475 10.68 20.28 3.64
C THR A 475 11.68 20.79 2.61
N ALA A 476 11.38 20.63 1.30
CA ALA A 476 12.22 21.17 0.23
C ALA A 476 12.37 22.68 0.33
N GLN A 477 11.26 23.38 0.58
CA GLN A 477 11.28 24.83 0.80
C GLN A 477 12.11 25.23 2.02
N ALA A 478 11.97 24.48 3.13
CA ALA A 478 12.72 24.73 4.36
C ALA A 478 14.24 24.52 4.19
N LEU A 479 14.64 23.61 3.30
CA LEU A 479 16.04 23.35 2.92
C LEU A 479 16.59 24.37 1.90
N GLY A 480 15.75 25.28 1.38
CA GLY A 480 16.14 26.22 0.33
C GLY A 480 16.37 25.57 -1.03
N LEU A 481 15.78 24.39 -1.25
CA LEU A 481 15.79 23.73 -2.55
C LEU A 481 14.75 24.43 -3.43
N ALA A 482 15.13 24.82 -4.64
CA ALA A 482 14.21 25.44 -5.60
C ALA A 482 13.07 24.45 -5.94
N ASP A 483 11.85 24.99 -6.12
CA ASP A 483 10.75 24.23 -6.66
C ASP A 483 11.19 23.59 -7.99
N GLY A 484 11.26 22.25 -8.01
CA GLY A 484 11.60 21.48 -9.19
C GLY A 484 10.40 21.32 -10.12
#